data_e4d35e1ad555fba307abc4eb66e670e4
#
_entry.id   e4d35e1ad555fba307abc4eb66e670e4
#
_cell.length_a   1.000
_cell.length_b   1.000
_cell.length_c   1.000
_cell.angle_alpha   90.00
_cell.angle_beta   90.00
_cell.angle_gamma   90.00
#
_symmetry.space_group_name_H-M   'P 1'
#
loop_
_entity.id
_entity.type
_entity.pdbx_description
1 polymer ?
#
loop_
_entity_poly.entity_id
_entity_poly.type
_entity_poly.pdbx_seq_one_letter_code
_entity_poly.pdbx_strand_id
1 'polypeptide(L)'
;PIDDEHCQFYRIRHDLHAPLTEQELWECKHSQFVYPPLIPGTFAPEANKHNDYKIDRVMQRNFNFTGIRSFSTQDTALIEDQRGPIMDRANERLVSSDNAIIQVRRRLLGLAMDLMEGKEPPTTSKPSLYQVQNHIFQLSPGEDPVEKASDKLMK
;
A
#
# COMPACT_ATOMS: atom_id res chain seq x y z
N PRO A 1 -10.36 -6.98 -3.74
CA PRO A 1 -11.41 -6.40 -4.58
C PRO A 1 -12.79 -6.73 -4.02
N ILE A 2 -13.74 -5.78 -4.20
CA ILE A 2 -15.17 -6.00 -3.94
C ILE A 2 -15.88 -6.16 -5.27
N ASP A 3 -15.58 -5.27 -6.22
CA ASP A 3 -16.05 -5.27 -7.60
C ASP A 3 -14.98 -4.62 -8.50
N ASP A 4 -15.35 -4.28 -9.74
CA ASP A 4 -14.40 -3.70 -10.72
C ASP A 4 -13.96 -2.27 -10.37
N GLU A 5 -14.67 -1.59 -9.49
CA GLU A 5 -14.41 -0.19 -9.12
C GLU A 5 -13.97 -0.03 -7.66
N HIS A 6 -14.20 -1.05 -6.81
CA HIS A 6 -13.97 -0.93 -5.38
C HIS A 6 -13.06 -2.03 -4.84
N CYS A 7 -12.22 -1.64 -3.90
CA CYS A 7 -11.46 -2.59 -3.08
C CYS A 7 -11.60 -2.24 -1.60
N GLN A 8 -11.55 -3.26 -0.75
CA GLN A 8 -11.44 -3.09 0.68
C GLN A 8 -9.97 -3.08 1.06
N PHE A 9 -9.52 -2.00 1.66
CA PHE A 9 -8.17 -1.88 2.18
C PHE A 9 -8.15 -2.19 3.67
N TYR A 10 -7.30 -3.13 4.09
CA TYR A 10 -7.11 -3.51 5.49
C TYR A 10 -5.71 -3.06 5.94
N ARG A 11 -5.66 -2.33 7.04
CA ARG A 11 -4.40 -2.01 7.71
C ARG A 11 -4.37 -2.71 9.04
N ILE A 12 -3.41 -3.61 9.20
CA ILE A 12 -3.25 -4.43 10.40
C ILE A 12 -1.95 -4.00 11.07
N ARG A 13 -2.05 -3.61 12.35
CA ARG A 13 -0.89 -3.41 13.22
C ARG A 13 -0.81 -4.58 14.18
N HIS A 14 0.32 -5.21 14.22
CA HIS A 14 0.57 -6.34 15.13
C HIS A 14 2.00 -6.30 15.61
N ASP A 15 2.26 -6.95 16.74
CA ASP A 15 3.58 -7.30 17.25
C ASP A 15 3.63 -8.82 17.41
N LEU A 16 4.76 -9.45 17.04
CA LEU A 16 4.92 -10.91 17.10
C LEU A 16 5.32 -11.39 18.50
N HIS A 17 5.79 -10.50 19.37
CA HIS A 17 6.42 -10.86 20.64
C HIS A 17 5.64 -10.35 21.85
N ALA A 18 4.82 -9.31 21.69
CA ALA A 18 4.06 -8.70 22.77
C ALA A 18 2.69 -8.18 22.29
N PRO A 19 1.69 -8.09 23.18
CA PRO A 19 0.46 -7.38 22.89
C PRO A 19 0.74 -5.91 22.59
N LEU A 20 -0.06 -5.29 21.72
CA LEU A 20 0.01 -3.86 21.46
C LEU A 20 -0.21 -3.07 22.75
N THR A 21 0.57 -2.04 22.96
CA THR A 21 0.44 -1.11 24.09
C THR A 21 -0.85 -0.31 24.01
N GLU A 22 -1.32 0.23 25.15
CA GLU A 22 -2.49 1.11 25.18
C GLU A 22 -2.32 2.34 24.29
N GLN A 23 -1.10 2.90 24.21
CA GLN A 23 -0.80 4.01 23.33
C GLN A 23 -0.96 3.61 21.86
N GLU A 24 -0.44 2.48 21.45
CA GLU A 24 -0.57 1.98 20.09
C GLU A 24 -2.01 1.70 19.69
N LEU A 25 -2.79 1.11 20.60
CA LEU A 25 -4.22 0.91 20.41
C LEU A 25 -4.98 2.24 20.29
N TRP A 26 -4.59 3.23 21.10
CA TRP A 26 -5.16 4.57 21.03
C TRP A 26 -4.84 5.24 19.67
N GLU A 27 -3.60 5.16 19.23
CA GLU A 27 -3.16 5.68 17.92
C GLU A 27 -3.94 5.05 16.77
N CYS A 28 -4.16 3.74 16.79
CA CYS A 28 -4.96 3.06 15.77
C CYS A 28 -6.40 3.58 15.69
N LYS A 29 -6.96 4.01 16.82
CA LYS A 29 -8.34 4.50 16.90
C LYS A 29 -8.49 6.01 16.64
N HIS A 30 -7.46 6.80 16.96
CA HIS A 30 -7.60 8.25 17.04
C HIS A 30 -6.60 9.01 16.12
N SER A 31 -5.54 8.38 15.66
CA SER A 31 -4.59 9.01 14.77
C SER A 31 -5.17 9.17 13.37
N GLN A 32 -5.69 10.34 13.08
CA GLN A 32 -6.20 10.70 11.75
C GLN A 32 -5.11 10.77 10.67
N PHE A 33 -3.85 10.71 11.05
CA PHE A 33 -2.74 10.77 10.11
C PHE A 33 -2.62 9.50 9.29
N VAL A 34 -2.73 8.35 9.94
CA VAL A 34 -2.59 7.02 9.30
C VAL A 34 -3.96 6.40 9.01
N TYR A 35 -4.91 6.59 9.91
CA TYR A 35 -6.26 6.02 9.84
C TYR A 35 -7.26 7.16 9.60
N PRO A 36 -7.67 7.41 8.34
CA PRO A 36 -8.60 8.49 8.05
C PRO A 36 -9.95 8.24 8.71
N PRO A 37 -10.66 9.30 9.13
CA PRO A 37 -12.02 9.18 9.60
C PRO A 37 -12.92 8.56 8.53
N LEU A 38 -13.81 7.66 8.96
CA LEU A 38 -14.78 7.01 8.10
C LEU A 38 -16.16 7.63 8.27
N ILE A 39 -16.96 7.58 7.23
CA ILE A 39 -18.38 7.93 7.29
C ILE A 39 -19.06 6.93 8.23
N PRO A 40 -19.77 7.40 9.28
CA PRO A 40 -20.37 6.53 10.27
C PRO A 40 -21.23 5.41 9.67
N GLY A 41 -20.99 4.18 10.12
CA GLY A 41 -21.69 2.99 9.63
C GLY A 41 -21.21 2.45 8.29
N THR A 42 -20.11 3.00 7.75
CA THR A 42 -19.51 2.56 6.49
C THR A 42 -18.01 2.32 6.62
N PHE A 43 -17.39 1.77 5.58
CA PHE A 43 -15.93 1.69 5.42
C PHE A 43 -15.38 2.78 4.47
N ALA A 44 -16.21 3.69 4.01
CA ALA A 44 -15.81 4.77 3.13
C ALA A 44 -15.15 5.92 3.90
N PRO A 45 -14.01 6.46 3.44
CA PRO A 45 -13.39 7.62 4.07
C PRO A 45 -14.28 8.86 3.97
N GLU A 46 -14.29 9.68 5.01
CA GLU A 46 -14.96 10.99 4.96
C GLU A 46 -14.36 11.91 3.91
N ALA A 47 -13.03 11.91 3.77
CA ALA A 47 -12.34 12.64 2.71
C ALA A 47 -12.17 11.70 1.51
N ASN A 48 -12.85 11.98 0.40
CA ASN A 48 -12.93 11.13 -0.77
C ASN A 48 -13.07 11.94 -2.05
N LYS A 49 -13.13 11.29 -3.19
CA LYS A 49 -13.20 11.91 -4.51
C LYS A 49 -14.39 12.88 -4.69
N HIS A 50 -15.52 12.61 -4.05
CA HIS A 50 -16.73 13.45 -4.20
C HIS A 50 -16.64 14.81 -3.49
N ASN A 51 -15.65 14.98 -2.60
CA ASN A 51 -15.42 16.23 -1.88
C ASN A 51 -13.97 16.73 -1.99
N ASP A 52 -13.31 16.40 -3.11
CA ASP A 52 -11.91 16.77 -3.39
C ASP A 52 -10.98 16.43 -2.21
N TYR A 53 -11.23 15.30 -1.55
CA TYR A 53 -10.46 14.80 -0.40
C TYR A 53 -10.33 15.82 0.74
N LYS A 54 -11.26 16.76 0.83
CA LYS A 54 -11.26 17.87 1.80
C LYS A 54 -9.94 18.67 1.79
N ILE A 55 -9.40 18.97 0.61
CA ILE A 55 -8.13 19.72 0.45
C ILE A 55 -8.19 21.07 1.16
N ASP A 56 -7.29 21.27 2.13
CA ASP A 56 -7.06 22.55 2.79
C ASP A 56 -5.95 23.32 2.05
N ARG A 57 -6.33 24.40 1.37
CA ARG A 57 -5.39 25.23 0.58
C ARG A 57 -4.42 26.04 1.42
N VAL A 58 -4.74 26.30 2.69
CA VAL A 58 -3.81 26.96 3.62
C VAL A 58 -2.75 25.95 4.08
N MET A 59 -3.18 24.75 4.46
CA MET A 59 -2.28 23.65 4.80
C MET A 59 -1.38 23.27 3.61
N GLN A 60 -1.92 23.24 2.39
CA GLN A 60 -1.17 22.96 1.17
C GLN A 60 0.00 23.95 0.96
N ARG A 61 -0.20 25.22 1.27
CA ARG A 61 0.84 26.25 1.12
C ARG A 61 1.88 26.26 2.23
N ASN A 62 1.47 25.94 3.45
CA ASN A 62 2.28 26.21 4.63
C ASN A 62 2.80 24.95 5.34
N PHE A 63 2.24 23.79 5.07
CA PHE A 63 2.55 22.59 5.85
C PHE A 63 2.90 21.37 4.98
N ASN A 64 2.05 20.98 4.05
CA ASN A 64 2.33 19.89 3.14
C ASN A 64 1.89 20.23 1.71
N PHE A 65 2.45 19.57 0.70
CA PHE A 65 2.19 19.90 -0.71
C PHE A 65 0.80 19.48 -1.20
N THR A 66 0.11 18.61 -0.48
CA THR A 66 -1.19 18.05 -0.91
C THR A 66 -2.38 18.82 -0.34
N GLY A 67 -2.26 19.41 0.84
CA GLY A 67 -3.39 19.96 1.58
C GLY A 67 -4.31 18.89 2.16
N ILE A 68 -3.96 17.60 2.04
CA ILE A 68 -4.73 16.49 2.57
C ILE A 68 -4.10 16.03 3.89
N ARG A 69 -4.91 15.94 4.93
CA ARG A 69 -4.44 15.72 6.29
C ARG A 69 -3.91 14.29 6.52
N SER A 70 -4.62 13.30 6.03
CA SER A 70 -4.26 11.90 6.23
C SER A 70 -3.26 11.42 5.19
N PHE A 71 -2.17 10.82 5.62
CA PHE A 71 -1.20 10.12 4.78
C PHE A 71 -1.88 9.08 3.86
N SER A 72 -2.73 8.25 4.43
CA SER A 72 -3.44 7.23 3.63
C SER A 72 -4.39 7.83 2.60
N THR A 73 -5.03 8.96 2.93
CA THR A 73 -5.91 9.66 1.98
C THR A 73 -5.13 10.31 0.85
N GLN A 74 -3.89 10.75 1.09
CA GLN A 74 -3.01 11.25 0.03
C GLN A 74 -2.72 10.17 -1.01
N ASP A 75 -2.36 8.96 -0.54
CA ASP A 75 -2.11 7.82 -1.44
C ASP A 75 -3.38 7.41 -2.19
N THR A 76 -4.51 7.33 -1.49
CA THR A 76 -5.80 7.01 -2.10
C THR A 76 -6.19 8.00 -3.17
N ALA A 77 -6.00 9.30 -2.93
CA ALA A 77 -6.31 10.34 -3.90
C ALA A 77 -5.52 10.17 -5.21
N LEU A 78 -4.23 9.84 -5.12
CA LEU A 78 -3.40 9.57 -6.30
C LEU A 78 -3.82 8.30 -7.05
N ILE A 79 -4.24 7.26 -6.33
CA ILE A 79 -4.70 6.01 -6.93
C ILE A 79 -6.04 6.22 -7.63
N GLU A 80 -7.00 6.89 -6.99
CA GLU A 80 -8.33 7.11 -7.53
C GLU A 80 -8.36 8.10 -8.70
N ASP A 81 -7.34 8.97 -8.84
CA ASP A 81 -7.22 9.93 -9.95
C ASP A 81 -6.58 9.33 -11.22
N GLN A 82 -6.31 8.04 -11.25
CA GLN A 82 -5.70 7.35 -12.40
C GLN A 82 -6.67 7.09 -13.57
N ARG A 83 -7.67 7.95 -13.76
CA ARG A 83 -8.60 7.96 -14.90
C ARG A 83 -9.49 6.72 -15.05
N GLY A 84 -10.08 6.27 -13.98
CA GLY A 84 -11.08 5.23 -13.98
C GLY A 84 -10.67 3.99 -13.19
N PRO A 85 -11.57 3.02 -13.04
CA PRO A 85 -11.38 1.85 -12.19
C PRO A 85 -10.27 0.92 -12.69
N ILE A 86 -10.09 0.85 -14.00
CA ILE A 86 -9.02 0.08 -14.65
C ILE A 86 -8.10 1.05 -15.38
N MET A 87 -6.88 1.16 -14.90
CA MET A 87 -5.89 2.05 -15.48
C MET A 87 -5.50 1.64 -16.91
N ASP A 88 -5.56 2.59 -17.85
CA ASP A 88 -4.99 2.40 -19.17
C ASP A 88 -3.44 2.43 -19.11
N ARG A 89 -2.85 1.24 -19.21
CA ARG A 89 -1.40 1.04 -19.14
C ARG A 89 -0.62 1.73 -20.27
N ALA A 90 -1.26 2.06 -21.38
CA ALA A 90 -0.61 2.78 -22.48
C ALA A 90 -0.22 4.21 -22.10
N ASN A 91 -0.92 4.78 -21.11
CA ASN A 91 -0.65 6.12 -20.61
C ASN A 91 0.28 6.16 -19.38
N GLU A 92 0.72 5.01 -18.89
CA GLU A 92 1.61 4.93 -17.74
C GLU A 92 3.05 5.32 -18.11
N ARG A 93 3.71 6.05 -17.22
CA ARG A 93 5.10 6.47 -17.37
C ARG A 93 5.93 5.90 -16.22
N LEU A 94 6.46 4.70 -16.40
CA LEU A 94 7.35 4.08 -15.42
C LEU A 94 8.80 4.54 -15.64
N VAL A 95 9.49 4.81 -14.55
CA VAL A 95 10.89 5.25 -14.52
C VAL A 95 11.76 4.27 -13.72
N SER A 96 13.04 4.55 -13.58
CA SER A 96 13.97 3.64 -12.90
C SER A 96 13.63 3.35 -11.44
N SER A 97 13.00 4.28 -10.72
CA SER A 97 12.51 4.06 -9.36
C SER A 97 11.37 3.04 -9.28
N ASP A 98 10.67 2.78 -10.38
CA ASP A 98 9.53 1.85 -10.45
C ASP A 98 9.96 0.42 -10.83
N ASN A 99 11.26 0.13 -10.82
CA ASN A 99 11.78 -1.18 -11.22
C ASN A 99 11.16 -2.33 -10.41
N ALA A 100 10.95 -2.15 -9.11
CA ALA A 100 10.30 -3.15 -8.27
C ALA A 100 8.86 -3.44 -8.75
N ILE A 101 8.10 -2.41 -9.10
CA ILE A 101 6.74 -2.53 -9.65
C ILE A 101 6.75 -3.29 -10.98
N ILE A 102 7.71 -2.96 -11.86
CA ILE A 102 7.88 -3.65 -13.15
C ILE A 102 8.15 -5.14 -12.94
N GLN A 103 9.03 -5.50 -12.02
CA GLN A 103 9.37 -6.89 -11.71
C GLN A 103 8.18 -7.66 -11.13
N VAL A 104 7.45 -7.07 -10.17
CA VAL A 104 6.24 -7.67 -9.60
C VAL A 104 5.20 -7.92 -10.69
N ARG A 105 4.93 -6.95 -11.54
CA ARG A 105 3.96 -7.10 -12.65
C ARG A 105 4.37 -8.21 -13.62
N ARG A 106 5.63 -8.26 -14.03
CA ARG A 106 6.15 -9.34 -14.89
C ARG A 106 5.99 -10.70 -14.24
N ARG A 107 6.31 -10.80 -12.94
CA ARG A 107 6.16 -12.04 -12.19
C ARG A 107 4.72 -12.49 -12.11
N LEU A 108 3.79 -11.60 -11.75
CA LEU A 108 2.37 -11.91 -11.66
C LEU A 108 1.78 -12.31 -13.01
N LEU A 109 2.15 -11.62 -14.09
CA LEU A 109 1.71 -11.98 -15.44
C LEU A 109 2.22 -13.36 -15.83
N GLY A 110 3.49 -13.66 -15.58
CA GLY A 110 4.05 -14.99 -15.84
C GLY A 110 3.33 -16.09 -15.07
N LEU A 111 3.06 -15.88 -13.78
CA LEU A 111 2.31 -16.83 -12.96
C LEU A 111 0.85 -17.03 -13.44
N ALA A 112 0.21 -15.95 -13.91
CA ALA A 112 -1.13 -16.05 -14.49
C ALA A 112 -1.13 -16.87 -15.79
N MET A 113 -0.15 -16.66 -16.66
CA MET A 113 0.02 -17.44 -17.90
C MET A 113 0.30 -18.91 -17.59
N ASP A 114 1.20 -19.18 -16.64
CA ASP A 114 1.49 -20.55 -16.19
C ASP A 114 0.22 -21.25 -15.65
N LEU A 115 -0.59 -20.53 -14.88
CA LEU A 115 -1.85 -21.07 -14.36
C LEU A 115 -2.86 -21.39 -15.48
N MET A 116 -2.93 -20.57 -16.52
CA MET A 116 -3.75 -20.87 -17.71
C MET A 116 -3.30 -22.14 -18.45
N GLU A 117 -2.02 -22.48 -18.34
CA GLU A 117 -1.44 -23.73 -18.86
C GLU A 117 -1.56 -24.92 -17.87
N GLY A 118 -2.25 -24.73 -16.74
CA GLY A 118 -2.43 -25.73 -15.70
C GLY A 118 -1.24 -25.91 -14.76
N LYS A 119 -0.28 -24.97 -14.78
CA LYS A 119 0.85 -24.97 -13.85
C LYS A 119 0.51 -24.14 -12.63
N GLU A 120 0.47 -24.74 -11.46
CA GLU A 120 0.23 -23.99 -10.22
C GLU A 120 1.42 -23.13 -9.79
N PRO A 121 1.18 -21.95 -9.21
CA PRO A 121 2.23 -21.12 -8.64
C PRO A 121 3.01 -21.90 -7.55
N PRO A 122 4.35 -21.83 -7.53
CA PRO A 122 5.17 -22.65 -6.61
C PRO A 122 4.95 -22.31 -5.13
N THR A 123 4.31 -21.17 -4.84
CA THR A 123 4.02 -20.72 -3.47
C THR A 123 2.78 -21.37 -2.86
N THR A 124 1.85 -21.88 -3.65
CA THR A 124 0.58 -22.44 -3.17
C THR A 124 0.75 -23.62 -2.21
N SER A 125 1.80 -24.42 -2.40
CA SER A 125 2.11 -25.59 -1.59
C SER A 125 3.22 -25.39 -0.56
N LYS A 126 3.75 -24.16 -0.41
CA LYS A 126 4.90 -23.86 0.46
C LYS A 126 4.58 -22.75 1.46
N PRO A 127 3.88 -23.06 2.57
CA PRO A 127 3.50 -22.05 3.58
C PRO A 127 4.67 -21.27 4.16
N SER A 128 5.87 -21.86 4.24
CA SER A 128 7.08 -21.20 4.74
C SER A 128 7.50 -19.97 3.92
N LEU A 129 7.11 -19.88 2.65
CA LEU A 129 7.40 -18.71 1.82
C LEU A 129 6.58 -17.48 2.20
N TYR A 130 5.54 -17.64 3.02
CA TYR A 130 4.72 -16.54 3.53
C TYR A 130 5.19 -16.03 4.90
N GLN A 131 6.22 -16.64 5.49
CA GLN A 131 6.85 -16.18 6.74
C GLN A 131 7.87 -15.08 6.44
N VAL A 132 7.40 -14.01 5.77
CA VAL A 132 8.21 -12.86 5.40
C VAL A 132 7.78 -11.67 6.23
N GLN A 133 8.76 -11.00 6.86
CA GLN A 133 8.52 -9.77 7.60
C GLN A 133 8.95 -8.55 6.77
N ASN A 134 8.22 -7.44 6.93
CA ASN A 134 8.66 -6.18 6.38
C ASN A 134 9.64 -5.50 7.33
N HIS A 135 10.65 -4.86 6.77
CA HIS A 135 11.61 -4.06 7.52
C HIS A 135 11.80 -2.70 6.88
N ILE A 136 12.06 -1.70 7.74
CA ILE A 136 12.48 -0.36 7.31
C ILE A 136 13.91 -0.17 7.80
N PHE A 137 14.83 0.16 6.89
CA PHE A 137 16.21 0.44 7.22
C PHE A 137 16.81 1.45 6.25
N GLN A 138 17.84 2.15 6.71
CA GLN A 138 18.60 3.05 5.84
C GLN A 138 19.76 2.29 5.20
N LEU A 139 20.01 2.62 3.94
CA LEU A 139 21.14 2.11 3.17
C LEU A 139 22.16 3.24 2.96
N SER A 140 23.43 2.88 3.02
CA SER A 140 24.48 3.77 2.53
C SER A 140 24.49 3.77 0.99
N PRO A 141 24.99 4.83 0.34
CA PRO A 141 25.14 4.83 -1.09
C PRO A 141 25.93 3.62 -1.60
N GLY A 142 25.35 2.86 -2.53
CA GLY A 142 25.97 1.67 -3.12
C GLY A 142 25.72 0.33 -2.40
N GLU A 143 25.05 0.32 -1.24
CA GLU A 143 24.60 -0.93 -0.60
C GLU A 143 23.44 -1.56 -1.39
N ASP A 144 23.47 -2.87 -1.58
CA ASP A 144 22.38 -3.63 -2.20
C ASP A 144 21.25 -3.86 -1.16
N PRO A 145 20.01 -3.42 -1.45
CA PRO A 145 18.89 -3.59 -0.53
C PRO A 145 18.52 -5.08 -0.31
N VAL A 146 18.69 -5.92 -1.30
CA VAL A 146 18.34 -7.34 -1.22
C VAL A 146 19.34 -8.09 -0.33
N GLU A 147 20.63 -7.84 -0.53
CA GLU A 147 21.69 -8.44 0.31
C GLU A 147 21.52 -8.00 1.77
N LYS A 148 21.29 -6.70 2.01
CA LYS A 148 21.10 -6.15 3.35
C LYS A 148 19.85 -6.68 4.07
N ALA A 149 18.81 -6.97 3.30
CA ALA A 149 17.50 -7.38 3.84
C ALA A 149 17.39 -8.89 3.99
N SER A 150 18.15 -9.71 3.26
CA SER A 150 17.96 -11.16 3.14
C SER A 150 17.86 -11.86 4.50
N ASP A 151 18.75 -11.54 5.44
CA ASP A 151 18.80 -12.15 6.76
C ASP A 151 17.66 -11.70 7.71
N LYS A 152 16.95 -10.63 7.34
CA LYS A 152 15.90 -10.02 8.16
C LYS A 152 14.50 -10.35 7.66
N LEU A 153 14.35 -10.62 6.38
CA LEU A 153 13.05 -10.85 5.75
C LEU A 153 12.53 -12.28 5.95
N MET A 154 13.41 -13.23 6.25
CA MET A 154 13.12 -14.66 6.36
C MET A 154 13.31 -15.16 7.80
N LYS A 155 12.59 -14.61 8.75
CA LYS A 155 12.63 -15.06 10.15
C LYS A 155 11.28 -15.50 10.64
#